data_789e2ee7be32000d92ef78c8d122f6f8
#
_entry.id   789e2ee7be32000d92ef78c8d122f6f8
#
_cell.length_a   1.000
_cell.length_b   1.000
_cell.length_c   1.000
_cell.angle_alpha   90.00
_cell.angle_beta   90.00
_cell.angle_gamma   90.00
#
_symmetry.space_group_name_H-M   'P 1'
#
loop_
_entity.id
_entity.type
_entity.pdbx_description
1 polymer ?
#
loop_
_entity_poly.entity_id
_entity_poly.type
_entity_poly.pdbx_seq_one_letter_code
_entity_poly.pdbx_strand_id
1 'polypeptide(L)'
;SEKNAPEESSSCSKSEIQLDFSLSAAQTTAYEEIHKAFENHNPVLLQGVTGSGKTELHIALAKEALTRGRNVLYLIPEIAVSRQMEERLGRIFGNLLLIFHSKETPARRLEVANAVRRGPYIVLGTRSSIFLPHHDLGLVIVDEEHDTSYKQDAPAPRYNGRDTALVLAKIHGGDAVLSTATPSLESLYNCRIGRMTKVELTEKYYGAAESDVEIIDTSADRRKRGMAGSFSFKL
;
A
#
# COMPACT_ATOMS: atom_id res chain seq x y z
N SER A 1 35.51 40.63 3.84
CA SER A 1 35.78 39.20 3.65
C SER A 1 34.45 38.46 3.54
N GLU A 2 33.97 38.40 2.32
CA GLU A 2 32.81 37.56 1.95
C GLU A 2 33.22 36.13 1.97
N LYS A 3 32.53 35.34 2.78
CA LYS A 3 32.62 33.86 2.74
C LYS A 3 31.54 33.37 1.81
N ASN A 4 31.95 32.91 0.64
CA ASN A 4 31.13 32.14 -0.29
C ASN A 4 30.62 30.90 0.39
N ALA A 5 29.32 30.75 0.49
CA ALA A 5 28.65 29.47 0.77
C ALA A 5 28.67 28.65 -0.53
N PRO A 6 28.99 27.36 -0.49
CA PRO A 6 28.91 26.53 -1.66
C PRO A 6 27.41 26.27 -1.98
N GLU A 7 27.00 26.70 -3.15
CA GLU A 7 25.78 26.22 -3.80
C GLU A 7 26.01 24.75 -4.19
N GLU A 8 25.62 23.82 -3.33
CA GLU A 8 25.44 22.43 -3.74
C GLU A 8 24.07 22.27 -4.43
N SER A 9 24.04 22.60 -5.72
CA SER A 9 23.05 22.10 -6.63
C SER A 9 23.34 20.61 -6.89
N SER A 10 22.95 19.73 -5.98
CA SER A 10 22.86 18.31 -6.27
C SER A 10 21.66 18.08 -7.20
N SER A 11 21.90 18.17 -8.50
CA SER A 11 21.04 17.59 -9.52
C SER A 11 20.97 16.09 -9.22
N CYS A 12 19.91 15.64 -8.53
CA CYS A 12 19.56 14.25 -8.43
C CYS A 12 19.38 13.73 -9.86
N SER A 13 20.41 13.07 -10.40
CA SER A 13 20.31 12.38 -11.67
C SER A 13 19.13 11.40 -11.54
N LYS A 14 18.09 11.60 -12.34
CA LYS A 14 16.95 10.72 -12.48
C LYS A 14 17.50 9.39 -13.00
N SER A 15 17.98 8.53 -12.09
CA SER A 15 18.25 7.15 -12.41
C SER A 15 16.91 6.57 -12.85
N GLU A 16 16.87 6.09 -14.08
CA GLU A 16 15.66 5.52 -14.68
C GLU A 16 15.19 4.36 -13.81
N ILE A 17 14.00 4.50 -13.19
CA ILE A 17 13.43 3.45 -12.34
C ILE A 17 13.14 2.26 -13.26
N GLN A 18 13.88 1.17 -13.11
CA GLN A 18 13.68 -0.05 -13.89
C GLN A 18 12.88 -1.06 -13.07
N LEU A 19 11.83 -1.59 -13.69
CA LEU A 19 11.07 -2.70 -13.13
C LEU A 19 11.75 -4.01 -13.50
N ASP A 20 11.85 -4.92 -12.56
CA ASP A 20 12.39 -6.28 -12.73
C ASP A 20 11.33 -7.30 -13.14
N PHE A 21 10.14 -6.84 -13.51
CA PHE A 21 8.99 -7.63 -13.92
C PHE A 21 8.20 -6.95 -15.04
N SER A 22 7.35 -7.73 -15.71
CA SER A 22 6.31 -7.26 -16.62
C SER A 22 4.93 -7.62 -16.04
N LEU A 23 3.95 -6.76 -16.27
CA LEU A 23 2.57 -7.04 -15.87
C LEU A 23 1.98 -8.17 -16.73
N SER A 24 1.24 -9.10 -16.13
CA SER A 24 0.44 -10.09 -16.84
C SER A 24 -0.74 -9.41 -17.56
N ALA A 25 -1.43 -10.14 -18.43
CA ALA A 25 -2.61 -9.61 -19.12
C ALA A 25 -3.69 -9.13 -18.12
N ALA A 26 -3.97 -9.91 -17.08
CA ALA A 26 -4.92 -9.54 -16.04
C ALA A 26 -4.48 -8.29 -15.26
N GLN A 27 -3.20 -8.20 -14.92
CA GLN A 27 -2.64 -7.01 -14.27
C GLN A 27 -2.68 -5.79 -15.18
N THR A 28 -2.44 -5.95 -16.49
CA THR A 28 -2.51 -4.85 -17.46
C THR A 28 -3.94 -4.31 -17.54
N THR A 29 -4.93 -5.19 -17.62
CA THR A 29 -6.36 -4.78 -17.59
C THR A 29 -6.69 -4.03 -16.31
N ALA A 30 -6.29 -4.58 -15.15
CA ALA A 30 -6.53 -3.91 -13.86
C ALA A 30 -5.82 -2.54 -13.78
N TYR A 31 -4.62 -2.43 -14.33
CA TYR A 31 -3.87 -1.17 -14.40
C TYR A 31 -4.61 -0.10 -15.23
N GLU A 32 -5.16 -0.49 -16.38
CA GLU A 32 -5.96 0.39 -17.23
C GLU A 32 -7.27 0.83 -16.54
N GLU A 33 -7.95 -0.08 -15.84
CA GLU A 33 -9.15 0.24 -15.06
C GLU A 33 -8.85 1.21 -13.92
N ILE A 34 -7.70 1.06 -13.24
CA ILE A 34 -7.24 1.97 -12.20
C ILE A 34 -7.03 3.38 -12.80
N HIS A 35 -6.36 3.49 -13.95
CA HIS A 35 -6.15 4.78 -14.60
C HIS A 35 -7.44 5.45 -15.01
N LYS A 36 -8.38 4.69 -15.55
CA LYS A 36 -9.71 5.23 -15.90
C LYS A 36 -10.46 5.75 -14.68
N ALA A 37 -10.29 5.12 -13.52
CA ALA A 37 -10.86 5.63 -12.27
C ALA A 37 -10.19 6.94 -11.83
N PHE A 38 -8.86 7.04 -11.94
CA PHE A 38 -8.09 8.24 -11.63
C PHE A 38 -8.46 9.43 -12.50
N GLU A 39 -8.72 9.23 -13.80
CA GLU A 39 -9.23 10.28 -14.69
C GLU A 39 -10.55 10.90 -14.18
N ASN A 40 -11.34 10.14 -13.46
CA ASN A 40 -12.59 10.59 -12.83
C ASN A 40 -12.40 11.04 -11.36
N HIS A 41 -11.16 11.14 -10.88
CA HIS A 41 -10.82 11.46 -9.50
C HIS A 41 -11.47 10.52 -8.47
N ASN A 42 -11.74 9.27 -8.85
CA ASN A 42 -12.28 8.26 -7.96
C ASN A 42 -11.16 7.44 -7.32
N PRO A 43 -11.13 7.31 -6.00
CA PRO A 43 -10.29 6.33 -5.32
C PRO A 43 -10.62 4.92 -5.78
N VAL A 44 -9.62 4.04 -5.77
CA VAL A 44 -9.77 2.65 -6.22
C VAL A 44 -9.71 1.70 -5.04
N LEU A 45 -10.61 0.72 -5.02
CA LEU A 45 -10.49 -0.49 -4.22
C LEU A 45 -9.98 -1.62 -5.12
N LEU A 46 -8.70 -1.97 -4.98
CA LEU A 46 -8.08 -3.09 -5.66
C LEU A 46 -8.29 -4.36 -4.84
N GLN A 47 -9.27 -5.16 -5.20
CA GLN A 47 -9.49 -6.46 -4.59
C GLN A 47 -8.75 -7.54 -5.36
N GLY A 48 -7.85 -8.25 -4.68
CA GLY A 48 -7.10 -9.36 -5.31
C GLY A 48 -6.71 -10.41 -4.28
N VAL A 49 -6.82 -11.68 -4.67
CA VAL A 49 -6.39 -12.79 -3.82
C VAL A 49 -4.91 -12.71 -3.46
N THR A 50 -4.50 -13.39 -2.40
CA THR A 50 -3.07 -13.48 -2.05
C THR A 50 -2.29 -14.09 -3.19
N GLY A 51 -1.17 -13.47 -3.60
CA GLY A 51 -0.36 -13.91 -4.73
C GLY A 51 -0.93 -13.55 -6.11
N SER A 52 -1.94 -12.67 -6.20
CA SER A 52 -2.43 -12.17 -7.51
C SER A 52 -1.54 -11.12 -8.14
N GLY A 53 -0.53 -10.63 -7.42
CA GLY A 53 0.39 -9.60 -7.94
C GLY A 53 -0.09 -8.17 -7.71
N LYS A 54 -0.84 -7.90 -6.64
CA LYS A 54 -1.20 -6.53 -6.24
C LYS A 54 0.02 -5.63 -6.07
N THR A 55 1.08 -6.17 -5.49
CA THR A 55 2.33 -5.44 -5.24
C THR A 55 2.99 -4.96 -6.53
N GLU A 56 2.95 -5.75 -7.60
CA GLU A 56 3.45 -5.34 -8.93
C GLU A 56 2.69 -4.13 -9.47
N LEU A 57 1.36 -4.11 -9.32
CA LEU A 57 0.54 -2.96 -9.69
C LEU A 57 0.88 -1.73 -8.84
N HIS A 58 1.04 -1.89 -7.53
CA HIS A 58 1.45 -0.79 -6.64
C HIS A 58 2.79 -0.19 -7.07
N ILE A 59 3.77 -1.03 -7.38
CA ILE A 59 5.10 -0.60 -7.83
C ILE A 59 5.01 0.13 -9.18
N ALA A 60 4.21 -0.37 -10.13
CA ALA A 60 4.02 0.27 -11.43
C ALA A 60 3.39 1.66 -11.29
N LEU A 61 2.33 1.79 -10.49
CA LEU A 61 1.68 3.08 -10.18
C LEU A 61 2.62 4.04 -9.45
N ALA A 62 3.40 3.54 -8.47
CA ALA A 62 4.37 4.34 -7.74
C ALA A 62 5.48 4.88 -8.66
N LYS A 63 6.01 4.03 -9.57
CA LYS A 63 6.98 4.46 -10.57
C LYS A 63 6.44 5.61 -11.41
N GLU A 64 5.20 5.52 -11.86
CA GLU A 64 4.59 6.55 -12.68
C GLU A 64 4.47 7.89 -11.93
N ALA A 65 3.96 7.88 -10.69
CA ALA A 65 3.85 9.07 -9.86
C ALA A 65 5.22 9.72 -9.61
N LEU A 66 6.25 8.92 -9.28
CA LEU A 66 7.63 9.40 -9.11
C LEU A 66 8.21 9.98 -10.40
N THR A 67 7.94 9.38 -11.56
CA THR A 67 8.40 9.87 -12.86
C THR A 67 7.78 11.22 -13.20
N ARG A 68 6.54 11.45 -12.76
CA ARG A 68 5.86 12.75 -12.84
C ARG A 68 6.38 13.78 -11.82
N GLY A 69 7.35 13.42 -10.99
CA GLY A 69 7.94 14.27 -9.95
C GLY A 69 7.12 14.39 -8.68
N ARG A 70 6.15 13.52 -8.46
CA ARG A 70 5.24 13.55 -7.31
C ARG A 70 5.61 12.50 -6.26
N ASN A 71 5.37 12.80 -4.98
CA ASN A 71 5.57 11.87 -3.88
C ASN A 71 4.56 10.72 -3.91
N VAL A 72 4.98 9.59 -3.36
CA VAL A 72 4.12 8.42 -3.12
C VAL A 72 4.14 8.08 -1.65
N LEU A 73 2.96 7.88 -1.06
CA LEU A 73 2.80 7.34 0.28
C LEU A 73 2.28 5.90 0.19
N TYR A 74 3.10 4.94 0.57
CA TYR A 74 2.74 3.52 0.60
C TYR A 74 2.55 3.08 2.05
N LEU A 75 1.31 2.95 2.46
CA LEU A 75 0.93 2.53 3.80
C LEU A 75 0.79 1.02 3.89
N ILE A 76 1.39 0.45 4.91
CA ILE A 76 1.28 -0.96 5.28
C ILE A 76 0.89 -1.10 6.75
N PRO A 77 0.22 -2.20 7.14
CA PRO A 77 -0.08 -2.49 8.54
C PRO A 77 1.20 -2.57 9.39
N GLU A 78 1.11 -2.20 10.66
CA GLU A 78 2.28 -2.22 11.56
C GLU A 78 2.94 -3.60 11.67
N ILE A 79 2.16 -4.68 11.50
CA ILE A 79 2.63 -6.08 11.56
C ILE A 79 3.23 -6.52 10.22
N ALA A 80 2.88 -5.86 9.12
CA ALA A 80 3.27 -6.24 7.75
C ALA A 80 4.58 -5.62 7.27
N VAL A 81 5.25 -4.79 8.08
CA VAL A 81 6.60 -4.27 7.76
C VAL A 81 7.55 -5.45 7.69
N SER A 82 7.65 -6.07 6.52
CA SER A 82 8.56 -7.19 6.31
C SER A 82 9.83 -6.67 5.65
N ARG A 83 10.97 -7.15 6.15
CA ARG A 83 12.28 -6.90 5.54
C ARG A 83 12.30 -7.23 4.04
N GLN A 84 11.55 -8.26 3.63
CA GLN A 84 11.43 -8.65 2.22
C GLN A 84 10.80 -7.55 1.36
N MET A 85 9.76 -6.84 1.86
CA MET A 85 9.13 -5.72 1.15
C MET A 85 10.08 -4.54 1.05
N GLU A 86 10.77 -4.20 2.14
CA GLU A 86 11.77 -3.14 2.15
C GLU A 86 12.91 -3.41 1.17
N GLU A 87 13.47 -4.63 1.16
CA GLU A 87 14.52 -5.05 0.25
C GLU A 87 14.05 -5.03 -1.22
N ARG A 88 12.81 -5.45 -1.49
CA ARG A 88 12.22 -5.43 -2.83
C ARG A 88 12.05 -4.02 -3.36
N LEU A 89 11.40 -3.14 -2.59
CA LEU A 89 11.23 -1.75 -2.97
C LEU A 89 12.57 -1.00 -3.04
N GLY A 90 13.51 -1.32 -2.14
CA GLY A 90 14.86 -0.76 -2.14
C GLY A 90 15.64 -1.07 -3.41
N ARG A 91 15.50 -2.29 -3.96
CA ARG A 91 16.13 -2.66 -5.24
C ARG A 91 15.58 -1.87 -6.42
N ILE A 92 14.27 -1.58 -6.42
CA ILE A 92 13.59 -0.90 -7.53
C ILE A 92 13.75 0.62 -7.45
N PHE A 93 13.52 1.20 -6.27
CA PHE A 93 13.47 2.64 -6.09
C PHE A 93 14.75 3.25 -5.54
N GLY A 94 15.67 2.42 -5.00
CA GLY A 94 16.96 2.88 -4.51
C GLY A 94 16.86 4.03 -3.52
N ASN A 95 17.56 5.11 -3.82
CA ASN A 95 17.60 6.32 -2.97
C ASN A 95 16.28 7.09 -2.90
N LEU A 96 15.31 6.78 -3.75
CA LEU A 96 13.97 7.37 -3.69
C LEU A 96 13.08 6.74 -2.63
N LEU A 97 13.47 5.57 -2.07
CA LEU A 97 12.73 4.92 -1.01
C LEU A 97 13.08 5.49 0.36
N LEU A 98 12.08 5.95 1.08
CA LEU A 98 12.18 6.33 2.49
C LEU A 98 11.32 5.39 3.32
N ILE A 99 11.89 4.82 4.38
CA ILE A 99 11.15 3.98 5.33
C ILE A 99 10.79 4.83 6.53
N PHE A 100 9.54 4.76 6.99
CA PHE A 100 9.06 5.54 8.12
C PHE A 100 8.07 4.75 9.00
N HIS A 101 8.41 4.58 10.27
CA HIS A 101 7.54 3.96 11.26
C HIS A 101 7.56 4.68 12.61
N SER A 102 6.64 4.31 13.49
CA SER A 102 6.41 5.01 14.77
C SER A 102 7.62 5.01 15.71
N LYS A 103 8.54 4.07 15.55
CA LYS A 103 9.75 3.92 16.39
C LYS A 103 10.96 4.70 15.91
N GLU A 104 10.85 5.47 14.82
CA GLU A 104 11.96 6.28 14.31
C GLU A 104 12.43 7.34 15.30
N THR A 105 13.74 7.59 15.30
CA THR A 105 14.33 8.65 16.12
C THR A 105 13.85 10.04 15.66
N PRO A 106 13.82 11.05 16.55
CA PRO A 106 13.46 12.42 16.17
C PRO A 106 14.31 12.97 15.00
N ALA A 107 15.61 12.66 14.97
CA ALA A 107 16.51 13.06 13.89
C ALA A 107 16.08 12.46 12.53
N ARG A 108 15.80 11.15 12.51
CA ARG A 108 15.35 10.45 11.31
C ARG A 108 14.00 10.96 10.83
N ARG A 109 13.06 11.23 11.76
CA ARG A 109 11.76 11.84 11.42
C ARG A 109 11.93 13.19 10.74
N LEU A 110 12.83 14.03 11.24
CA LEU A 110 13.11 15.34 10.65
C LEU A 110 13.75 15.21 9.26
N GLU A 111 14.68 14.27 9.09
CA GLU A 111 15.33 13.97 7.81
C GLU A 111 14.28 13.58 6.76
N VAL A 112 13.43 12.59 7.05
CA VAL A 112 12.36 12.14 6.15
C VAL A 112 11.38 13.28 5.85
N ALA A 113 10.96 14.05 6.87
CA ALA A 113 10.09 15.20 6.69
C ALA A 113 10.68 16.27 5.77
N ASN A 114 11.97 16.52 5.86
CA ASN A 114 12.67 17.46 4.99
C ASN A 114 12.83 16.91 3.56
N ALA A 115 13.07 15.62 3.43
CA ALA A 115 13.18 14.97 2.11
C ALA A 115 11.87 15.08 1.33
N VAL A 116 10.72 14.68 1.90
CA VAL A 116 9.42 14.68 1.22
C VAL A 116 8.92 16.09 0.86
N ARG A 117 9.50 17.15 1.45
CA ARG A 117 9.24 18.55 1.06
C ARG A 117 9.98 18.99 -0.19
N ARG A 118 11.06 18.30 -0.59
CA ARG A 118 12.00 18.79 -1.60
C ARG A 118 11.93 18.06 -2.93
N GLY A 119 11.46 16.83 -2.94
CA GLY A 119 11.53 16.04 -4.15
C GLY A 119 10.61 14.83 -4.15
N PRO A 120 10.54 14.12 -5.27
CA PRO A 120 9.75 12.93 -5.36
C PRO A 120 10.42 11.79 -4.59
N TYR A 121 9.72 11.30 -3.59
CA TYR A 121 10.10 10.12 -2.80
C TYR A 121 8.91 9.18 -2.66
N ILE A 122 9.18 7.88 -2.59
CA ILE A 122 8.24 6.90 -2.10
C ILE A 122 8.50 6.66 -0.62
N VAL A 123 7.50 6.91 0.21
CA VAL A 123 7.54 6.63 1.64
C VAL A 123 6.82 5.33 1.91
N LEU A 124 7.56 4.29 2.29
CA LEU A 124 6.98 3.07 2.85
C LEU A 124 6.82 3.28 4.36
N GLY A 125 5.58 3.26 4.83
CA GLY A 125 5.35 3.56 6.22
C GLY A 125 4.08 2.98 6.80
N THR A 126 3.98 3.09 8.12
CA THR A 126 2.78 2.73 8.87
C THR A 126 1.86 3.93 9.02
N ARG A 127 0.74 3.76 9.70
CA ARG A 127 -0.28 4.79 9.95
C ARG A 127 0.28 6.19 10.28
N SER A 128 1.38 6.28 11.04
CA SER A 128 1.95 7.57 11.46
C SER A 128 2.57 8.38 10.31
N SER A 129 2.92 7.76 9.20
CA SER A 129 3.51 8.43 8.04
C SER A 129 2.55 9.34 7.27
N ILE A 130 1.25 9.23 7.52
CA ILE A 130 0.22 10.13 6.96
C ILE A 130 0.50 11.60 7.32
N PHE A 131 1.12 11.86 8.47
CA PHE A 131 1.40 13.22 8.96
C PHE A 131 2.74 13.80 8.45
N LEU A 132 3.42 13.12 7.55
CA LEU A 132 4.59 13.69 6.89
C LEU A 132 4.18 14.85 5.98
N PRO A 133 4.97 15.94 5.95
CA PRO A 133 4.64 17.16 5.20
C PRO A 133 5.02 17.03 3.72
N HIS A 134 4.32 16.20 2.97
CA HIS A 134 4.53 16.05 1.54
C HIS A 134 4.33 17.40 0.83
N HIS A 135 5.23 17.75 -0.11
CA HIS A 135 5.07 18.95 -0.93
C HIS A 135 4.01 18.71 -2.02
N ASP A 136 4.12 17.60 -2.74
CA ASP A 136 3.21 17.22 -3.83
C ASP A 136 2.99 15.70 -3.77
N LEU A 137 1.90 15.27 -3.15
CA LEU A 137 1.56 13.87 -3.02
C LEU A 137 0.71 13.43 -4.22
N GLY A 138 1.30 12.59 -5.08
CA GLY A 138 0.66 12.12 -6.31
C GLY A 138 -0.12 10.84 -6.15
N LEU A 139 0.30 9.98 -5.24
CA LEU A 139 -0.32 8.68 -5.04
C LEU A 139 -0.29 8.26 -3.59
N VAL A 140 -1.40 7.76 -3.10
CA VAL A 140 -1.51 7.07 -1.81
C VAL A 140 -1.92 5.63 -2.04
N ILE A 141 -1.13 4.69 -1.54
CA ILE A 141 -1.44 3.27 -1.53
C ILE A 141 -1.67 2.84 -0.09
N VAL A 142 -2.77 2.18 0.18
CA VAL A 142 -3.09 1.58 1.48
C VAL A 142 -3.21 0.07 1.29
N ASP A 143 -2.18 -0.66 1.64
CA ASP A 143 -2.18 -2.11 1.52
C ASP A 143 -2.87 -2.77 2.72
N GLU A 144 -3.55 -3.90 2.48
CA GLU A 144 -4.39 -4.58 3.47
C GLU A 144 -5.33 -3.61 4.22
N GLU A 145 -6.14 -2.85 3.45
CA GLU A 145 -6.96 -1.74 3.95
C GLU A 145 -7.91 -2.10 5.08
N HIS A 146 -8.24 -3.39 5.20
CA HIS A 146 -9.12 -3.94 6.22
C HIS A 146 -8.45 -4.09 7.59
N ASP A 147 -7.11 -3.96 7.65
CA ASP A 147 -6.36 -4.21 8.88
C ASP A 147 -6.71 -3.20 9.98
N THR A 148 -6.96 -3.73 11.17
CA THR A 148 -7.38 -2.93 12.32
C THR A 148 -6.29 -1.99 12.85
N SER A 149 -5.01 -2.22 12.53
CA SER A 149 -3.91 -1.35 12.93
C SER A 149 -3.98 0.06 12.32
N TYR A 150 -4.78 0.24 11.26
CA TYR A 150 -5.05 1.58 10.72
C TYR A 150 -5.93 2.42 11.65
N LYS A 151 -6.65 1.82 12.58
CA LYS A 151 -7.46 2.54 13.55
C LYS A 151 -6.63 2.89 14.78
N GLN A 152 -6.55 4.17 15.11
CA GLN A 152 -5.94 4.64 16.34
C GLN A 152 -7.00 4.77 17.45
N ASP A 153 -6.91 3.89 18.44
CA ASP A 153 -7.80 3.93 19.59
C ASP A 153 -7.23 4.80 20.74
N ALA A 154 -5.90 4.82 20.89
CA ALA A 154 -5.17 5.63 21.86
C ALA A 154 -3.74 5.91 21.36
N PRO A 155 -3.12 7.06 21.74
CA PRO A 155 -3.73 8.22 22.40
C PRO A 155 -4.64 9.01 21.45
N ALA A 156 -5.33 10.04 21.98
CA ALA A 156 -6.02 11.02 21.14
C ALA A 156 -4.99 11.85 20.34
N PRO A 157 -5.35 12.36 19.12
CA PRO A 157 -6.65 12.23 18.45
C PRO A 157 -6.88 10.81 17.89
N ARG A 158 -8.11 10.34 18.00
CA ARG A 158 -8.52 9.06 17.40
C ARG A 158 -8.85 9.27 15.93
N TYR A 159 -8.24 8.49 15.05
CA TYR A 159 -8.48 8.56 13.61
C TYR A 159 -8.32 7.18 12.97
N ASN A 160 -8.88 7.03 11.78
CA ASN A 160 -8.61 5.88 10.93
C ASN A 160 -7.61 6.27 9.85
N GLY A 161 -6.44 5.60 9.82
CA GLY A 161 -5.36 5.89 8.86
C GLY A 161 -5.78 5.71 7.42
N ARG A 162 -6.54 4.66 7.10
CA ARG A 162 -7.09 4.43 5.76
C ARG A 162 -7.93 5.63 5.29
N ASP A 163 -8.89 6.06 6.11
CA ASP A 163 -9.80 7.13 5.73
C ASP A 163 -9.07 8.48 5.66
N THR A 164 -8.13 8.71 6.59
CA THR A 164 -7.28 9.91 6.58
C THR A 164 -6.39 9.95 5.34
N ALA A 165 -5.88 8.81 4.87
CA ALA A 165 -5.07 8.69 3.66
C ALA A 165 -5.85 9.11 2.41
N LEU A 166 -7.13 8.72 2.30
CA LEU A 166 -8.01 9.16 1.21
C LEU A 166 -8.23 10.69 1.22
N VAL A 167 -8.43 11.26 2.41
CA VAL A 167 -8.57 12.72 2.56
C VAL A 167 -7.26 13.42 2.18
N LEU A 168 -6.11 12.89 2.61
CA LEU A 168 -4.80 13.43 2.27
C LEU A 168 -4.56 13.43 0.77
N ALA A 169 -4.82 12.32 0.08
CA ALA A 169 -4.73 12.25 -1.38
C ALA A 169 -5.57 13.33 -2.04
N LYS A 170 -6.83 13.48 -1.61
CA LYS A 170 -7.74 14.51 -2.13
C LYS A 170 -7.23 15.92 -1.91
N ILE A 171 -6.66 16.25 -0.74
CA ILE A 171 -6.09 17.57 -0.43
C ILE A 171 -4.96 17.93 -1.40
N HIS A 172 -4.14 16.95 -1.78
CA HIS A 172 -3.02 17.12 -2.71
C HIS A 172 -3.41 16.98 -4.19
N GLY A 173 -4.68 16.71 -4.50
CA GLY A 173 -5.09 16.37 -5.88
C GLY A 173 -4.34 15.14 -6.41
N GLY A 174 -4.08 14.20 -5.53
CA GLY A 174 -3.43 12.92 -5.84
C GLY A 174 -4.44 11.78 -5.91
N ASP A 175 -3.98 10.65 -6.41
CA ASP A 175 -4.75 9.43 -6.58
C ASP A 175 -4.64 8.53 -5.34
N ALA A 176 -5.59 7.62 -5.15
CA ALA A 176 -5.58 6.70 -4.02
C ALA A 176 -6.01 5.29 -4.42
N VAL A 177 -5.26 4.30 -3.94
CA VAL A 177 -5.57 2.87 -4.07
C VAL A 177 -5.63 2.24 -2.69
N LEU A 178 -6.78 1.68 -2.34
CA LEU A 178 -6.94 0.76 -1.23
C LEU A 178 -6.83 -0.67 -1.76
N SER A 179 -6.03 -1.51 -1.14
CA SER A 179 -5.72 -2.84 -1.66
C SER A 179 -5.93 -3.90 -0.58
N THR A 180 -6.54 -5.02 -0.95
CA THR A 180 -6.80 -6.12 -0.02
C THR A 180 -7.29 -7.38 -0.73
N ALA A 181 -7.15 -8.53 -0.07
CA ALA A 181 -7.83 -9.77 -0.46
C ALA A 181 -9.26 -9.85 0.11
N THR A 182 -9.49 -9.23 1.26
CA THR A 182 -10.73 -9.30 2.06
C THR A 182 -11.22 -7.88 2.36
N PRO A 183 -11.96 -7.25 1.45
CA PRO A 183 -12.39 -5.86 1.61
C PRO A 183 -13.25 -5.63 2.86
N SER A 184 -13.05 -4.47 3.49
CA SER A 184 -13.91 -4.01 4.58
C SER A 184 -15.32 -3.69 4.06
N LEU A 185 -16.31 -3.78 4.94
CA LEU A 185 -17.70 -3.45 4.58
C LEU A 185 -17.83 -2.00 4.17
N GLU A 186 -17.08 -1.09 4.79
CA GLU A 186 -17.05 0.33 4.47
C GLU A 186 -16.55 0.57 3.05
N SER A 187 -15.46 -0.10 2.65
CA SER A 187 -14.91 0.02 1.29
C SER A 187 -15.86 -0.54 0.24
N LEU A 188 -16.47 -1.69 0.50
CA LEU A 188 -17.50 -2.26 -0.38
C LEU A 188 -18.73 -1.35 -0.49
N TYR A 189 -19.17 -0.76 0.61
CA TYR A 189 -20.29 0.18 0.60
C TYR A 189 -19.94 1.43 -0.23
N ASN A 190 -18.74 1.99 -0.08
CA ASN A 190 -18.28 3.14 -0.87
C ASN A 190 -18.22 2.81 -2.37
N CYS A 191 -17.84 1.61 -2.75
CA CYS A 191 -17.92 1.15 -4.14
C CYS A 191 -19.37 1.08 -4.62
N ARG A 192 -20.27 0.51 -3.79
CA ARG A 192 -21.71 0.38 -4.14
C ARG A 192 -22.40 1.73 -4.39
N ILE A 193 -22.02 2.76 -3.64
CA ILE A 193 -22.61 4.12 -3.79
C ILE A 193 -21.84 5.02 -4.76
N GLY A 194 -20.86 4.48 -5.49
CA GLY A 194 -20.09 5.19 -6.53
C GLY A 194 -19.05 6.18 -6.03
N ARG A 195 -18.69 6.14 -4.74
CA ARG A 195 -17.62 6.98 -4.15
C ARG A 195 -16.23 6.41 -4.37
N MET A 196 -16.14 5.17 -4.81
CA MET A 196 -14.92 4.44 -5.05
C MET A 196 -15.13 3.47 -6.21
N THR A 197 -14.13 3.27 -7.04
CA THR A 197 -14.17 2.30 -8.13
C THR A 197 -13.57 0.98 -7.65
N LYS A 198 -14.29 -0.12 -7.84
CA LYS A 198 -13.77 -1.46 -7.55
C LYS A 198 -13.06 -2.02 -8.78
N VAL A 199 -11.82 -2.48 -8.60
CA VAL A 199 -11.03 -3.20 -9.59
C VAL A 199 -10.68 -4.57 -9.02
N GLU A 200 -10.87 -5.63 -9.78
CA GLU A 200 -10.65 -7.00 -9.32
C GLU A 200 -9.46 -7.66 -10.03
N LEU A 201 -8.61 -8.30 -9.25
CA LEU A 201 -7.50 -9.09 -9.71
C LEU A 201 -7.67 -10.53 -9.24
N THR A 202 -8.40 -11.33 -10.01
CA THR A 202 -8.85 -12.68 -9.61
C THR A 202 -7.85 -13.78 -9.92
N GLU A 203 -6.97 -13.57 -10.89
CA GLU A 203 -5.99 -14.58 -11.29
C GLU A 203 -4.78 -14.59 -10.35
N LYS A 204 -4.36 -15.78 -9.92
CA LYS A 204 -3.10 -15.95 -9.19
C LYS A 204 -1.93 -15.85 -10.16
N TYR A 205 -0.95 -15.00 -9.87
CA TYR A 205 0.22 -14.73 -10.74
C TYR A 205 1.01 -15.98 -11.13
N TYR A 206 1.03 -17.02 -10.29
CA TYR A 206 1.77 -18.27 -10.53
C TYR A 206 0.91 -19.49 -10.85
N GLY A 207 -0.36 -19.33 -11.24
CA GLY A 207 -1.24 -20.46 -11.54
C GLY A 207 -1.44 -21.43 -10.38
N ALA A 208 -1.25 -20.97 -9.15
CA ALA A 208 -1.44 -21.81 -7.96
C ALA A 208 -2.89 -22.27 -7.87
N ALA A 209 -3.09 -23.58 -7.73
CA ALA A 209 -4.41 -24.15 -7.57
C ALA A 209 -5.14 -23.55 -6.37
N GLU A 210 -6.45 -23.43 -6.47
CA GLU A 210 -7.27 -23.10 -5.30
C GLU A 210 -7.13 -24.20 -4.25
N SER A 211 -7.09 -23.78 -2.98
CA SER A 211 -7.09 -24.75 -1.88
C SER A 211 -8.50 -25.31 -1.76
N ASP A 212 -8.61 -26.63 -1.71
CA ASP A 212 -9.86 -27.29 -1.39
C ASP A 212 -10.22 -26.98 0.07
N VAL A 213 -11.44 -26.52 0.29
CA VAL A 213 -11.96 -26.24 1.62
C VAL A 213 -12.96 -27.31 2.01
N GLU A 214 -12.62 -28.15 2.97
CA GLU A 214 -13.54 -29.11 3.57
C GLU A 214 -14.09 -28.57 4.89
N ILE A 215 -15.41 -28.46 5.00
CA ILE A 215 -16.07 -28.06 6.24
C ILE A 215 -16.33 -29.30 7.08
N ILE A 216 -15.70 -29.36 8.25
CA ILE A 216 -15.80 -30.48 9.17
C ILE A 216 -16.71 -30.11 10.36
N ASP A 217 -17.80 -30.86 10.57
CA ASP A 217 -18.61 -30.74 11.77
C ASP A 217 -17.93 -31.39 12.97
N THR A 218 -17.17 -30.58 13.72
CA THR A 218 -16.44 -31.03 14.92
C THR A 218 -17.37 -31.55 16.02
N SER A 219 -18.65 -31.15 16.03
CA SER A 219 -19.63 -31.66 17.00
C SER A 219 -20.03 -33.10 16.68
N ALA A 220 -20.16 -33.44 15.40
CA ALA A 220 -20.41 -34.81 14.96
C ALA A 220 -19.19 -35.70 15.18
N ASP A 221 -17.98 -35.22 14.88
CA ASP A 221 -16.75 -35.98 15.08
C ASP A 221 -16.44 -36.20 16.55
N ARG A 222 -16.72 -35.24 17.43
CA ARG A 222 -16.59 -35.42 18.90
C ARG A 222 -17.48 -36.53 19.43
N ARG A 223 -18.74 -36.65 18.94
CA ARG A 223 -19.65 -37.74 19.31
C ARG A 223 -19.14 -39.11 18.86
N LYS A 224 -18.43 -39.14 17.70
CA LYS A 224 -17.88 -40.38 17.14
C LYS A 224 -16.46 -40.69 17.63
N ARG A 225 -15.93 -39.92 18.60
CA ARG A 225 -14.53 -40.01 19.09
C ARG A 225 -13.48 -39.80 17.98
N GLY A 226 -13.84 -39.04 16.96
CA GLY A 226 -12.96 -38.69 15.84
C GLY A 226 -12.15 -37.39 16.07
N MET A 227 -11.73 -37.12 17.31
CA MET A 227 -11.04 -35.89 17.70
C MET A 227 -9.77 -36.18 18.50
N ALA A 228 -8.71 -35.41 18.22
CA ALA A 228 -7.51 -35.27 19.05
C ALA A 228 -7.51 -33.85 19.63
N GLY A 229 -7.96 -33.73 20.90
CA GLY A 229 -8.14 -32.40 21.51
C GLY A 229 -9.21 -31.59 20.82
N SER A 230 -8.84 -30.46 20.26
CA SER A 230 -9.70 -29.56 19.47
C SER A 230 -9.69 -29.85 17.97
N PHE A 231 -8.89 -30.79 17.49
CA PHE A 231 -8.73 -31.10 16.07
C PHE A 231 -9.48 -32.40 15.71
N SER A 232 -10.16 -32.38 14.57
CA SER A 232 -10.74 -33.62 13.99
C SER A 232 -9.61 -34.50 13.42
N PHE A 233 -9.79 -35.85 13.49
CA PHE A 233 -8.88 -36.82 12.82
C PHE A 233 -8.93 -36.77 11.29
N LYS A 234 -9.81 -35.94 10.71
CA LYS A 234 -9.88 -35.72 9.28
C LYS A 234 -8.92 -34.59 8.77
N LEU A 235 -8.23 -33.94 9.71
CA LEU A 235 -7.22 -32.93 9.40
C LEU A 235 -5.88 -33.56 9.09
#